data_12ef9718d8ba2820a35e86f51a7319b3
#
_entry.id   12ef9718d8ba2820a35e86f51a7319b3
#
_cell.length_a   1.000
_cell.length_b   1.000
_cell.length_c   1.000
_cell.angle_alpha   90.00
_cell.angle_beta   90.00
_cell.angle_gamma   90.00
#
_symmetry.space_group_name_H-M   'P 1'
#
loop_
_entity.id
_entity.type
_entity.pdbx_description
1 polymer ?
#
loop_
_entity_poly.entity_id
_entity_poly.type
_entity_poly.pdbx_seq_one_letter_code
_entity_poly.pdbx_strand_id
1 'polypeptide(L)'
;SVAYSAGEKQNLLKQEWTFKSFFGKFDRSSLQRGYQVYTEVCASCHSMKYLSYRNLAEKGGPEFSIDQAKAIASGFEVSDGPNSDGEMFTRPAKLSDKFVMPYANIEEAKISNGGAYPPDMSVLVKARAGGADYIYSVLLGYEDPPDGMELDDGVYYNKYMYGNKIKMPPQLYEDLVTYGDGTVASCLLYTSDAADEGHC
;
A
#
# COMPACT_ATOMS: atom_id res chain seq x y z
N SER A 1 12.42 -17.40 -30.76
CA SER A 1 12.59 -16.13 -30.06
C SER A 1 11.26 -15.42 -30.03
N VAL A 2 10.52 -15.53 -28.93
CA VAL A 2 9.32 -14.71 -28.74
C VAL A 2 9.80 -13.34 -28.28
N ALA A 3 9.76 -12.36 -29.15
CA ALA A 3 9.98 -10.97 -28.77
C ALA A 3 8.83 -10.58 -27.83
N TYR A 4 9.14 -10.35 -26.57
CA TYR A 4 8.24 -9.62 -25.67
C TYR A 4 8.08 -8.22 -26.25
N SER A 5 6.95 -7.97 -26.88
CA SER A 5 6.53 -6.62 -27.26
C SER A 5 6.50 -5.81 -25.97
N ALA A 6 7.30 -4.75 -25.93
CA ALA A 6 7.17 -3.73 -24.89
C ALA A 6 5.72 -3.24 -24.96
N GLY A 7 4.92 -3.57 -23.94
CA GLY A 7 3.51 -3.25 -23.90
C GLY A 7 3.28 -1.78 -24.24
N GLU A 8 2.19 -1.50 -24.93
CA GLU A 8 1.75 -0.15 -25.25
C GLU A 8 1.91 0.74 -24.02
N LYS A 9 2.56 1.89 -24.22
CA LYS A 9 2.83 2.83 -23.15
C LYS A 9 1.49 3.35 -22.64
N GLN A 10 1.01 2.79 -21.57
CA GLN A 10 -0.28 3.20 -20.98
C GLN A 10 -0.22 4.70 -20.68
N ASN A 11 -1.25 5.42 -21.10
CA ASN A 11 -1.35 6.86 -20.83
C ASN A 11 -1.83 7.09 -19.40
N LEU A 12 -0.92 6.93 -18.44
CA LEU A 12 -1.19 7.04 -17.01
C LEU A 12 -1.72 8.42 -16.64
N LEU A 13 -2.59 8.48 -15.66
CA LEU A 13 -3.00 9.73 -15.02
C LEU A 13 -1.75 10.41 -14.45
N LYS A 14 -1.74 11.72 -14.51
CA LYS A 14 -0.64 12.54 -14.00
C LYS A 14 -1.12 13.34 -12.81
N GLN A 15 -0.37 13.21 -11.72
CA GLN A 15 -0.55 13.99 -10.51
C GLN A 15 0.68 14.87 -10.28
N GLU A 16 0.45 16.07 -9.78
CA GLU A 16 1.54 16.96 -9.36
C GLU A 16 2.04 16.51 -7.99
N TRP A 17 3.17 15.79 -7.99
CA TRP A 17 3.79 15.28 -6.77
C TRP A 17 4.77 16.31 -6.23
N THR A 18 4.64 16.67 -4.95
CA THR A 18 5.53 17.62 -4.28
C THR A 18 6.99 17.18 -4.27
N PHE A 19 7.24 15.87 -4.27
CA PHE A 19 8.58 15.28 -4.25
C PHE A 19 9.25 15.17 -5.63
N LYS A 20 8.55 15.36 -6.74
CA LYS A 20 9.12 15.25 -8.11
C LYS A 20 9.89 16.48 -8.58
N SER A 21 9.83 17.60 -7.86
CA SER A 21 10.61 18.79 -8.23
C SER A 21 12.09 18.63 -7.86
N PHE A 22 12.97 19.47 -8.45
CA PHE A 22 14.42 19.43 -8.18
C PHE A 22 14.77 19.60 -6.68
N PHE A 23 13.98 20.37 -5.94
CA PHE A 23 14.05 20.53 -4.49
C PHE A 23 12.84 19.89 -3.79
N GLY A 24 12.22 18.92 -4.45
CA GLY A 24 11.00 18.30 -3.96
C GLY A 24 11.18 17.60 -2.64
N LYS A 25 10.15 17.69 -1.81
CA LYS A 25 10.07 16.99 -0.52
C LYS A 25 8.68 16.35 -0.43
N PHE A 26 8.63 15.25 0.28
CA PHE A 26 7.35 14.66 0.66
C PHE A 26 6.60 15.61 1.57
N ASP A 27 5.29 15.72 1.35
CA ASP A 27 4.42 16.40 2.30
C ASP A 27 4.16 15.49 3.49
N ARG A 28 4.58 15.94 4.66
CA ARG A 28 4.49 15.15 5.89
C ARG A 28 3.05 14.80 6.26
N SER A 29 2.12 15.71 6.06
CA SER A 29 0.71 15.48 6.37
C SER A 29 0.11 14.43 5.44
N SER A 30 0.46 14.48 4.14
CA SER A 30 0.08 13.46 3.16
C SER A 30 0.62 12.09 3.52
N LEU A 31 1.89 11.99 3.95
CA LEU A 31 2.48 10.72 4.38
C LEU A 31 1.80 10.17 5.65
N GLN A 32 1.43 11.02 6.59
CA GLN A 32 0.71 10.60 7.80
C GLN A 32 -0.69 10.10 7.47
N ARG A 33 -1.42 10.78 6.58
CA ARG A 33 -2.72 10.31 6.07
C ARG A 33 -2.58 9.04 5.24
N GLY A 34 -1.57 8.96 4.37
CA GLY A 34 -1.26 7.77 3.59
C GLY A 34 -0.97 6.55 4.47
N TYR A 35 -0.21 6.73 5.55
CA TYR A 35 -0.01 5.69 6.53
C TYR A 35 -1.32 5.24 7.19
N GLN A 36 -2.22 6.16 7.50
CA GLN A 36 -3.55 5.83 8.02
C GLN A 36 -4.35 5.00 6.99
N VAL A 37 -4.38 5.42 5.73
CA VAL A 37 -5.02 4.65 4.65
C VAL A 37 -4.39 3.25 4.53
N TYR A 38 -3.06 3.15 4.59
CA TYR A 38 -2.40 1.86 4.57
C TYR A 38 -2.88 0.97 5.71
N THR A 39 -2.86 1.44 6.94
CA THR A 39 -3.21 0.62 8.11
C THR A 39 -4.69 0.24 8.16
N GLU A 40 -5.58 1.12 7.75
CA GLU A 40 -7.03 0.88 7.82
C GLU A 40 -7.59 0.11 6.62
N VAL A 41 -6.92 0.20 5.46
CA VAL A 41 -7.43 -0.38 4.20
C VAL A 41 -6.46 -1.43 3.63
N CYS A 42 -5.21 -1.05 3.35
CA CYS A 42 -4.30 -1.86 2.54
C CYS A 42 -3.63 -2.99 3.33
N ALA A 43 -3.34 -2.79 4.62
CA ALA A 43 -2.58 -3.69 5.46
C ALA A 43 -3.29 -5.03 5.72
N SER A 44 -4.60 -5.11 5.47
CA SER A 44 -5.37 -6.36 5.54
C SER A 44 -4.94 -7.39 4.48
N CYS A 45 -4.36 -6.94 3.37
CA CYS A 45 -3.92 -7.79 2.26
C CYS A 45 -2.46 -7.59 1.87
N HIS A 46 -1.91 -6.38 2.03
CA HIS A 46 -0.57 -6.00 1.58
C HIS A 46 0.41 -5.84 2.74
N SER A 47 1.58 -6.44 2.59
CA SER A 47 2.70 -6.25 3.53
C SER A 47 3.57 -5.06 3.15
N MET A 48 4.30 -4.53 4.14
CA MET A 48 5.45 -3.62 4.00
C MET A 48 6.66 -4.19 4.76
N LYS A 49 7.13 -5.37 4.38
CA LYS A 49 8.10 -6.18 5.12
C LYS A 49 9.47 -5.55 5.32
N TYR A 50 9.83 -4.54 4.52
CA TYR A 50 11.12 -3.86 4.66
C TYR A 50 11.08 -2.74 5.70
N LEU A 51 9.90 -2.26 6.08
CA LEU A 51 9.74 -1.21 7.07
C LEU A 51 9.69 -1.76 8.49
N SER A 52 10.21 -0.97 9.41
CA SER A 52 10.07 -1.16 10.86
C SER A 52 9.31 0.03 11.43
N TYR A 53 8.68 -0.12 12.59
CA TYR A 53 7.90 0.97 13.20
C TYR A 53 8.75 2.23 13.49
N ARG A 54 10.07 2.11 13.69
CA ARG A 54 10.99 3.24 13.83
C ARG A 54 11.00 4.15 12.59
N ASN A 55 10.80 3.58 11.38
CA ASN A 55 10.81 4.35 10.14
C ASN A 55 9.69 5.41 10.12
N LEU A 56 8.61 5.20 10.86
CA LEU A 56 7.53 6.19 11.01
C LEU A 56 8.00 7.50 11.65
N ALA A 57 9.08 7.48 12.45
CA ALA A 57 9.64 8.66 13.09
C ALA A 57 10.90 9.20 12.39
N GLU A 58 11.36 8.55 11.33
CA GLU A 58 12.57 8.94 10.62
C GLU A 58 12.31 10.15 9.70
N LYS A 59 13.36 10.95 9.53
CA LYS A 59 13.32 12.12 8.65
C LYS A 59 13.10 11.71 7.18
N GLY A 60 12.17 12.37 6.53
CA GLY A 60 11.81 12.09 5.13
C GLY A 60 10.68 11.07 4.98
N GLY A 61 10.25 10.46 6.08
CA GLY A 61 9.03 9.67 6.17
C GLY A 61 7.87 10.47 6.77
N PRO A 62 6.88 9.81 7.39
CA PRO A 62 5.74 10.47 8.05
C PRO A 62 6.14 11.36 9.21
N GLU A 63 7.35 11.20 9.73
CA GLU A 63 7.94 11.99 10.82
C GLU A 63 7.01 12.14 12.05
N PHE A 64 6.34 11.06 12.43
CA PHE A 64 5.65 11.00 13.72
C PHE A 64 6.66 11.23 14.85
N SER A 65 6.21 11.77 15.98
CA SER A 65 7.07 11.79 17.16
C SER A 65 7.44 10.36 17.59
N ILE A 66 8.56 10.23 18.29
CA ILE A 66 8.99 8.92 18.82
C ILE A 66 7.89 8.27 19.68
N ASP A 67 7.19 9.07 20.46
CA ASP A 67 6.13 8.56 21.34
C ASP A 67 4.87 8.15 20.56
N GLN A 68 4.53 8.89 19.49
CA GLN A 68 3.48 8.45 18.56
C GLN A 68 3.86 7.16 17.85
N ALA A 69 5.09 7.04 17.33
CA ALA A 69 5.54 5.82 16.69
C ALA A 69 5.58 4.62 17.64
N LYS A 70 5.92 4.82 18.92
CA LYS A 70 5.82 3.78 19.96
C LYS A 70 4.36 3.38 20.24
N ALA A 71 3.47 4.37 20.33
CA ALA A 71 2.04 4.12 20.55
C ALA A 71 1.45 3.33 19.38
N ILE A 72 1.77 3.70 18.13
CA ILE A 72 1.38 2.97 16.94
C ILE A 72 1.91 1.52 17.00
N ALA A 73 3.21 1.32 17.25
CA ALA A 73 3.81 0.00 17.33
C ALA A 73 3.11 -0.88 18.38
N SER A 74 2.86 -0.34 19.57
CA SER A 74 2.23 -1.08 20.68
C SER A 74 0.80 -1.54 20.40
N GLY A 75 0.14 -0.98 19.39
CA GLY A 75 -1.17 -1.44 18.92
C GLY A 75 -1.14 -2.73 18.10
N PHE A 76 0.06 -3.24 17.79
CA PHE A 76 0.25 -4.49 17.04
C PHE A 76 0.92 -5.54 17.91
N GLU A 77 0.59 -6.80 17.67
CA GLU A 77 1.20 -7.94 18.35
C GLU A 77 2.21 -8.64 17.45
N VAL A 78 3.33 -9.03 18.02
CA VAL A 78 4.38 -9.79 17.35
C VAL A 78 4.75 -11.02 18.17
N SER A 79 5.08 -12.11 17.47
CA SER A 79 5.65 -13.29 18.11
C SER A 79 7.10 -13.02 18.48
N ASP A 80 7.50 -13.38 19.69
CA ASP A 80 8.85 -13.25 20.22
C ASP A 80 9.24 -14.54 20.97
N GLY A 81 10.50 -14.70 21.27
CA GLY A 81 11.01 -15.86 21.99
C GLY A 81 12.11 -16.61 21.22
N PRO A 82 12.47 -17.83 21.69
CA PRO A 82 11.89 -18.49 22.84
C PRO A 82 12.22 -17.84 24.18
N ASN A 83 11.32 -17.98 25.17
CA ASN A 83 11.59 -17.61 26.57
C ASN A 83 12.54 -18.63 27.24
N SER A 84 12.78 -18.50 28.55
CA SER A 84 13.65 -19.42 29.32
C SER A 84 13.19 -20.87 29.29
N ASP A 85 11.90 -21.10 29.04
CA ASP A 85 11.28 -22.43 28.99
C ASP A 85 11.21 -23.02 27.59
N GLY A 86 11.75 -22.27 26.60
CA GLY A 86 11.76 -22.66 25.18
C GLY A 86 10.46 -22.35 24.43
N GLU A 87 9.55 -21.56 25.00
CA GLU A 87 8.25 -21.26 24.42
C GLU A 87 8.25 -19.92 23.66
N MET A 88 7.53 -19.89 22.54
CA MET A 88 7.22 -18.65 21.84
C MET A 88 6.07 -17.93 22.55
N PHE A 89 6.14 -16.62 22.61
CA PHE A 89 5.11 -15.79 23.23
C PHE A 89 4.77 -14.59 22.36
N THR A 90 3.63 -13.98 22.62
CA THR A 90 3.18 -12.78 21.92
C THR A 90 3.41 -11.56 22.82
N ARG A 91 3.86 -10.48 22.24
CA ARG A 91 4.00 -9.18 22.92
C ARG A 91 3.62 -8.03 22.00
N PRO A 92 3.32 -6.83 22.55
CA PRO A 92 3.22 -5.61 21.77
C PRO A 92 4.50 -5.33 20.98
N ALA A 93 4.35 -4.85 19.75
CA ALA A 93 5.48 -4.50 18.92
C ALA A 93 6.22 -3.27 19.48
N LYS A 94 7.52 -3.20 19.16
CA LYS A 94 8.44 -2.10 19.51
C LYS A 94 8.90 -1.41 18.24
N LEU A 95 9.55 -0.26 18.36
CA LEU A 95 10.10 0.50 17.24
C LEU A 95 11.06 -0.31 16.35
N SER A 96 11.77 -1.29 16.92
CA SER A 96 12.69 -2.16 16.18
C SER A 96 12.01 -3.25 15.36
N ASP A 97 10.77 -3.57 15.69
CA ASP A 97 10.06 -4.65 15.02
C ASP A 97 9.62 -4.22 13.61
N LYS A 98 9.52 -5.19 12.73
CA LYS A 98 8.98 -5.01 11.38
C LYS A 98 7.46 -4.80 11.44
N PHE A 99 6.91 -4.16 10.43
CA PHE A 99 5.46 -4.10 10.27
C PHE A 99 4.89 -5.51 10.21
N VAL A 100 3.80 -5.73 10.92
CA VAL A 100 3.10 -7.01 10.95
C VAL A 100 2.58 -7.32 9.55
N MET A 101 2.83 -8.53 9.10
CA MET A 101 2.34 -9.01 7.81
C MET A 101 0.94 -9.61 7.95
N PRO A 102 0.05 -9.40 6.96
CA PRO A 102 -1.33 -9.91 7.02
C PRO A 102 -1.41 -11.44 6.94
N TYR A 103 -0.42 -12.09 6.35
CA TYR A 103 -0.37 -13.53 6.14
C TYR A 103 0.95 -14.12 6.59
N ALA A 104 0.93 -15.32 7.15
CA ALA A 104 2.13 -16.02 7.61
C ALA A 104 3.02 -16.46 6.43
N ASN A 105 2.44 -16.72 5.27
CA ASN A 105 3.16 -17.19 4.09
C ASN A 105 2.39 -16.88 2.78
N ILE A 106 3.06 -17.13 1.64
CA ILE A 106 2.52 -16.86 0.29
C ILE A 106 1.29 -17.72 -0.01
N GLU A 107 1.24 -18.95 0.44
CA GLU A 107 0.13 -19.86 0.13
C GLU A 107 -1.14 -19.43 0.86
N GLU A 108 -1.03 -19.02 2.12
CA GLU A 108 -2.14 -18.43 2.86
C GLU A 108 -2.65 -17.15 2.19
N ALA A 109 -1.74 -16.28 1.76
CA ALA A 109 -2.09 -15.07 1.03
C ALA A 109 -2.86 -15.37 -0.26
N LYS A 110 -2.43 -16.36 -1.04
CA LYS A 110 -3.12 -16.77 -2.29
C LYS A 110 -4.50 -17.34 -2.00
N ILE A 111 -4.63 -18.23 -1.01
CA ILE A 111 -5.92 -18.84 -0.64
C ILE A 111 -6.91 -17.75 -0.25
N SER A 112 -6.49 -16.79 0.57
CA SER A 112 -7.33 -15.69 1.04
C SER A 112 -7.70 -14.67 -0.05
N ASN A 113 -6.98 -14.66 -1.18
CA ASN A 113 -7.16 -13.69 -2.26
C ASN A 113 -7.50 -14.35 -3.61
N GLY A 114 -8.28 -15.43 -3.62
CA GLY A 114 -8.75 -16.09 -4.86
C GLY A 114 -7.62 -16.54 -5.78
N GLY A 115 -6.51 -17.01 -5.22
CA GLY A 115 -5.32 -17.46 -5.94
C GLY A 115 -4.33 -16.34 -6.32
N ALA A 116 -4.64 -15.08 -6.05
CA ALA A 116 -3.71 -13.96 -6.25
C ALA A 116 -2.81 -13.76 -5.03
N TYR A 117 -1.56 -13.33 -5.29
CA TYR A 117 -0.66 -12.90 -4.23
C TYR A 117 -0.59 -11.37 -4.22
N PRO A 118 -1.12 -10.69 -3.18
CA PRO A 118 -0.98 -9.24 -3.05
C PRO A 118 0.49 -8.86 -2.94
N PRO A 119 1.00 -7.95 -3.80
CA PRO A 119 2.42 -7.58 -3.75
C PRO A 119 2.75 -6.85 -2.46
N ASP A 120 4.00 -7.03 -1.99
CA ASP A 120 4.57 -6.23 -0.91
C ASP A 120 4.73 -4.77 -1.37
N MET A 121 4.26 -3.84 -0.56
CA MET A 121 4.23 -2.42 -0.93
C MET A 121 5.52 -1.67 -0.62
N SER A 122 6.46 -2.24 0.14
CA SER A 122 7.68 -1.54 0.61
C SER A 122 8.48 -0.82 -0.50
N VAL A 123 8.49 -1.37 -1.71
CA VAL A 123 9.21 -0.79 -2.85
C VAL A 123 8.37 -0.78 -4.13
N LEU A 124 7.05 -0.89 -3.99
CA LEU A 124 6.13 -1.08 -5.11
C LEU A 124 6.22 0.06 -6.12
N VAL A 125 6.25 1.30 -5.67
CA VAL A 125 6.37 2.49 -6.51
C VAL A 125 7.67 2.49 -7.31
N LYS A 126 8.79 2.07 -6.72
CA LYS A 126 10.08 1.95 -7.42
C LYS A 126 10.12 0.77 -8.40
N ALA A 127 9.35 -0.27 -8.13
CA ALA A 127 9.29 -1.48 -8.93
C ALA A 127 8.32 -1.41 -10.12
N ARG A 128 7.63 -0.30 -10.30
CA ARG A 128 6.66 -0.12 -11.40
C ARG A 128 7.06 1.01 -12.33
N ALA A 129 7.01 0.74 -13.63
CA ALA A 129 7.14 1.77 -14.64
C ALA A 129 6.03 2.82 -14.45
N GLY A 130 6.39 4.09 -14.34
CA GLY A 130 5.45 5.17 -14.02
C GLY A 130 5.42 5.53 -12.53
N GLY A 131 5.94 4.68 -11.63
CA GLY A 131 6.07 5.00 -10.21
C GLY A 131 4.74 5.35 -9.55
N ALA A 132 4.69 6.46 -8.82
CA ALA A 132 3.49 6.94 -8.13
C ALA A 132 2.32 7.18 -9.09
N ASP A 133 2.58 7.71 -10.31
CA ASP A 133 1.53 7.90 -11.33
C ASP A 133 0.86 6.56 -11.72
N TYR A 134 1.63 5.45 -11.73
CA TYR A 134 1.07 4.12 -12.00
C TYR A 134 0.16 3.66 -10.86
N ILE A 135 0.61 3.75 -9.61
CA ILE A 135 -0.21 3.35 -8.44
C ILE A 135 -1.48 4.19 -8.39
N TYR A 136 -1.35 5.51 -8.53
CA TYR A 136 -2.46 6.45 -8.62
C TYR A 136 -3.47 6.05 -9.69
N SER A 137 -2.97 5.76 -10.91
CA SER A 137 -3.82 5.35 -12.03
C SER A 137 -4.55 4.02 -11.76
N VAL A 138 -3.85 3.02 -11.22
CA VAL A 138 -4.46 1.71 -10.92
C VAL A 138 -5.56 1.84 -9.88
N LEU A 139 -5.36 2.63 -8.83
CA LEU A 139 -6.36 2.81 -7.79
C LEU A 139 -7.64 3.52 -8.29
N LEU A 140 -7.52 4.39 -9.28
CA LEU A 140 -8.63 5.13 -9.91
C LEU A 140 -9.15 4.47 -11.20
N GLY A 141 -8.51 3.42 -11.68
CA GLY A 141 -8.75 2.87 -13.02
C GLY A 141 -9.83 1.79 -13.10
N TYR A 142 -10.63 1.60 -12.08
CA TYR A 142 -11.73 0.65 -12.09
C TYR A 142 -12.91 1.23 -12.85
N GLU A 143 -13.36 0.51 -13.87
CA GLU A 143 -14.48 0.87 -14.75
C GLU A 143 -15.24 -0.40 -15.11
N ASP A 144 -16.44 -0.28 -15.68
CA ASP A 144 -17.11 -1.41 -16.31
C ASP A 144 -16.32 -1.90 -17.52
N PRO A 145 -16.27 -3.21 -17.75
CA PRO A 145 -15.53 -3.75 -18.89
C PRO A 145 -16.19 -3.29 -20.21
N PRO A 146 -15.39 -3.07 -21.27
CA PRO A 146 -15.91 -2.78 -22.59
C PRO A 146 -16.85 -3.88 -23.10
N ASP A 147 -17.78 -3.51 -23.99
CA ASP A 147 -18.71 -4.46 -24.62
C ASP A 147 -17.99 -5.66 -25.24
N GLY A 148 -18.45 -6.85 -24.91
CA GLY A 148 -17.86 -8.11 -25.38
C GLY A 148 -16.64 -8.60 -24.62
N MET A 149 -16.20 -7.90 -23.58
CA MET A 149 -15.14 -8.37 -22.71
C MET A 149 -15.73 -9.18 -21.55
N GLU A 150 -15.46 -10.48 -21.52
CA GLU A 150 -15.81 -11.33 -20.39
C GLU A 150 -14.72 -11.33 -19.34
N LEU A 151 -15.12 -11.27 -18.07
CA LEU A 151 -14.26 -11.36 -16.90
C LEU A 151 -14.59 -12.64 -16.14
N ASP A 152 -13.55 -13.30 -15.65
CA ASP A 152 -13.71 -14.44 -14.74
C ASP A 152 -14.25 -13.94 -13.38
N ASP A 153 -14.82 -14.85 -12.58
CA ASP A 153 -15.27 -14.55 -11.24
C ASP A 153 -14.10 -14.04 -10.36
N GLY A 154 -14.35 -12.96 -9.61
CA GLY A 154 -13.35 -12.30 -8.78
C GLY A 154 -12.25 -11.55 -9.56
N VAL A 155 -12.46 -11.28 -10.86
CA VAL A 155 -11.60 -10.44 -11.68
C VAL A 155 -12.33 -9.17 -12.06
N TYR A 156 -11.66 -8.03 -11.95
CA TYR A 156 -12.19 -6.70 -12.23
C TYR A 156 -11.49 -6.10 -13.44
N TYR A 157 -12.22 -5.30 -14.22
CA TYR A 157 -11.61 -4.47 -15.25
C TYR A 157 -10.89 -3.29 -14.61
N ASN A 158 -9.68 -3.03 -15.10
CA ASN A 158 -8.92 -1.86 -14.70
C ASN A 158 -8.16 -1.30 -15.89
N LYS A 159 -8.45 -0.09 -16.28
CA LYS A 159 -7.93 0.58 -17.47
C LYS A 159 -6.41 0.68 -17.51
N TYR A 160 -5.76 0.75 -16.35
CA TYR A 160 -4.31 0.97 -16.23
C TYR A 160 -3.52 -0.28 -15.84
N MET A 161 -4.21 -1.39 -15.55
CA MET A 161 -3.52 -2.64 -15.29
C MET A 161 -3.12 -3.30 -16.62
N TYR A 162 -1.94 -3.90 -16.66
CA TYR A 162 -1.52 -4.68 -17.82
C TYR A 162 -2.54 -5.78 -18.13
N GLY A 163 -3.03 -5.84 -19.38
CA GLY A 163 -4.09 -6.75 -19.78
C GLY A 163 -5.48 -6.35 -19.30
N ASN A 164 -5.64 -5.19 -18.68
CA ASN A 164 -6.89 -4.61 -18.21
C ASN A 164 -7.68 -5.47 -17.21
N LYS A 165 -7.04 -6.48 -16.60
CA LYS A 165 -7.63 -7.41 -15.64
C LYS A 165 -6.86 -7.40 -14.34
N ILE A 166 -7.57 -7.28 -13.21
CA ILE A 166 -6.97 -7.25 -11.88
C ILE A 166 -7.82 -8.07 -10.91
N LYS A 167 -7.19 -8.81 -10.01
CA LYS A 167 -7.90 -9.57 -8.95
C LYS A 167 -8.14 -8.76 -7.68
N MET A 168 -7.39 -7.67 -7.48
CA MET A 168 -7.66 -6.74 -6.38
C MET A 168 -9.00 -6.04 -6.64
N PRO A 169 -9.99 -6.16 -5.77
CA PRO A 169 -11.24 -5.39 -5.92
C PRO A 169 -11.00 -3.89 -5.69
N PRO A 170 -11.91 -3.00 -6.14
CA PRO A 170 -11.85 -1.59 -5.78
C PRO A 170 -11.84 -1.44 -4.25
N GLN A 171 -10.88 -0.69 -3.72
CA GLN A 171 -10.68 -0.57 -2.27
C GLN A 171 -11.06 0.81 -1.73
N LEU A 172 -11.06 1.85 -2.57
CA LEU A 172 -11.23 3.23 -2.14
C LEU A 172 -12.62 3.75 -2.52
N TYR A 173 -13.34 4.20 -1.51
CA TYR A 173 -14.68 4.78 -1.60
C TYR A 173 -14.69 6.10 -0.84
N GLU A 174 -15.65 6.98 -1.17
CA GLU A 174 -15.85 8.22 -0.41
C GLU A 174 -16.11 7.91 1.08
N ASP A 175 -15.59 8.74 1.96
CA ASP A 175 -15.75 8.65 3.42
C ASP A 175 -15.27 7.34 4.06
N LEU A 176 -14.38 6.59 3.39
CA LEU A 176 -13.85 5.31 3.88
C LEU A 176 -12.99 5.47 5.13
N VAL A 177 -12.21 6.55 5.21
CA VAL A 177 -11.32 6.86 6.33
C VAL A 177 -11.69 8.21 6.91
N THR A 178 -11.70 8.34 8.23
CA THR A 178 -11.90 9.63 8.91
C THR A 178 -10.57 10.17 9.37
N TYR A 179 -10.12 11.27 8.77
CA TYR A 179 -8.87 11.91 9.16
C TYR A 179 -9.02 12.74 10.44
N GLY A 180 -8.10 12.54 11.38
CA GLY A 180 -8.09 13.24 12.66
C GLY A 180 -7.80 14.73 12.56
N ASP A 181 -7.27 15.20 11.44
CA ASP A 181 -7.00 16.62 11.15
C ASP A 181 -8.20 17.36 10.54
N GLY A 182 -9.33 16.69 10.35
CA GLY A 182 -10.54 17.23 9.76
C GLY A 182 -10.49 17.40 8.24
N THR A 183 -9.47 16.87 7.58
CA THR A 183 -9.37 16.84 6.12
C THR A 183 -10.52 16.02 5.54
N VAL A 184 -11.19 16.53 4.50
CA VAL A 184 -12.27 15.81 3.82
C VAL A 184 -11.70 14.60 3.10
N ALA A 185 -12.23 13.45 3.45
CA ALA A 185 -11.84 12.17 2.92
C ALA A 185 -12.46 11.93 1.54
N SER A 186 -11.71 12.07 0.47
CA SER A 186 -12.15 11.80 -0.90
C SER A 186 -11.30 10.71 -1.55
N CYS A 187 -11.87 9.99 -2.52
CA CYS A 187 -11.15 8.97 -3.28
C CYS A 187 -9.86 9.52 -3.90
N LEU A 188 -9.87 10.74 -4.41
CA LEU A 188 -8.69 11.39 -5.00
C LEU A 188 -7.60 11.64 -3.95
N LEU A 189 -7.97 12.08 -2.75
CA LEU A 189 -7.03 12.33 -1.67
C LEU A 189 -6.43 11.02 -1.14
N TYR A 190 -7.25 10.01 -0.87
CA TYR A 190 -6.76 8.69 -0.46
C TYR A 190 -5.76 8.12 -1.46
N THR A 191 -6.08 8.25 -2.76
CA THR A 191 -5.25 7.70 -3.82
C THR A 191 -3.91 8.43 -3.91
N SER A 192 -3.88 9.75 -3.74
CA SER A 192 -2.63 10.51 -3.75
C SER A 192 -1.79 10.20 -2.50
N ASP A 193 -2.39 10.23 -1.33
CA ASP A 193 -1.70 9.95 -0.07
C ASP A 193 -1.16 8.49 -0.04
N ALA A 194 -1.94 7.51 -0.50
CA ALA A 194 -1.50 6.11 -0.61
C ALA A 194 -0.38 5.90 -1.64
N ALA A 195 -0.36 6.66 -2.74
CA ALA A 195 0.71 6.60 -3.72
C ALA A 195 2.01 7.26 -3.20
N ASP A 196 1.92 8.23 -2.30
CA ASP A 196 3.07 8.85 -1.62
C ASP A 196 3.74 7.86 -0.66
N GLU A 197 2.98 7.04 0.07
CA GLU A 197 3.49 6.03 1.01
C GLU A 197 4.44 5.01 0.36
N GLY A 198 4.23 4.64 -0.87
CA GLY A 198 5.08 3.69 -1.59
C GLY A 198 6.51 4.18 -1.86
N HIS A 199 6.94 5.31 -1.29
CA HIS A 199 8.27 5.88 -1.43
C HIS A 199 9.14 5.78 -0.16
N CYS A 200 8.59 5.26 0.93
CA CYS A 200 9.37 5.06 2.16
C CYS A 200 10.45 4.01 2.05
#